data_e7a9529916a8cc3385c832a0bcef8d86
#
_entry.id   e7a9529916a8cc3385c832a0bcef8d86
#
_cell.length_a   1.000
_cell.length_b   1.000
_cell.length_c   1.000
_cell.angle_alpha   90.00
_cell.angle_beta   90.00
_cell.angle_gamma   90.00
#
_symmetry.space_group_name_H-M   'P 1'
#
loop_
_entity.id
_entity.type
_entity.pdbx_description
1 polymer ?
#
loop_
_entity_poly.entity_id
_entity_poly.type
_entity_poly.pdbx_seq_one_letter_code
_entity_poly.pdbx_strand_id
1 'polypeptide(L)'
;MVLGDQLDAGSAAFDDFDPARDAVFMAEVPEESRYVPGSRARSTLFLSAMRHFAQALAERGWRVHYQRLDDRAATDTLAEALQAAVDALAPGECVMVEPGEWRLREAFSRHRAAPRLLPDRHFLCSHEQFAAHAKGRRQLRMEFFYREMRERHRVLMDGETPAGGQWNYDAENRKAFGAAGPGAVPPRAGVAPDAITREVIALLASRLPDQPGHAERFDWPVTRAQAQAALAAFIEQRLPAFGDFQDAMWTGEPWLFHAHIAAALNLKLLDPREVVAAAEAAWRAGRAPLPAVEGFIRQVLGWREYVRGIYWRAMPGYLEANALDARQPLPAFYWSGEVPMACLREAIGQSLAFGYAHHIQRLMVTGLYALLLGAVPREVHAWYLSVYVDAVEWVEAPNTLGMALYADGGVMASKPYAATGRYIERMSNYCRGCRFDPAKSTGEDACPFTTLYWDFLARHRATLSRNVRMALQLKNLARLDAAALSAIAARAHAIRANDGVPPGAGTTATSTGADADTAATPGIAPATDAPGASPRPRGRARATSAGTRPTNRRLFE
;
A
#
# COMPACT_ATOMS: atom_id res chain seq x y z
N MET A 1 7.03 27.17 5.06
CA MET A 1 5.83 26.51 4.50
C MET A 1 5.85 25.03 4.83
N VAL A 2 4.69 24.44 5.20
CA VAL A 2 4.52 23.01 5.49
C VAL A 2 3.47 22.44 4.53
N LEU A 3 3.81 21.34 3.86
CA LEU A 3 2.91 20.64 2.93
C LEU A 3 2.07 19.56 3.66
N GLY A 4 1.03 19.07 2.99
CA GLY A 4 0.08 18.12 3.57
C GLY A 4 0.67 16.76 3.96
N ASP A 5 1.82 16.38 3.40
CA ASP A 5 2.59 15.17 3.73
C ASP A 5 3.80 15.44 4.65
N GLN A 6 3.86 16.61 5.33
CA GLN A 6 4.99 17.08 6.15
C GLN A 6 4.59 17.45 7.59
N LEU A 7 3.64 16.73 8.17
CA LEU A 7 3.00 17.09 9.44
C LEU A 7 3.82 16.63 10.67
N ASP A 8 5.10 17.05 10.70
CA ASP A 8 6.05 16.75 11.78
C ASP A 8 6.61 18.04 12.39
N ALA A 9 6.27 18.28 13.66
CA ALA A 9 6.78 19.43 14.42
C ALA A 9 8.28 19.31 14.81
N GLY A 10 8.89 18.15 14.57
CA GLY A 10 10.34 17.90 14.72
C GLY A 10 11.11 17.98 13.40
N SER A 11 10.48 18.47 12.32
CA SER A 11 11.14 18.58 11.02
C SER A 11 12.21 19.66 10.99
N ALA A 12 13.15 19.57 10.02
CA ALA A 12 14.22 20.53 9.84
C ALA A 12 13.73 22.00 9.65
N ALA A 13 12.48 22.17 9.22
CA ALA A 13 11.89 23.51 9.03
C ALA A 13 11.70 24.28 10.34
N PHE A 14 11.77 23.60 11.48
CA PHE A 14 11.54 24.17 12.80
C PHE A 14 12.78 24.22 13.71
N ASP A 15 13.98 23.86 13.21
CA ASP A 15 15.20 23.85 14.04
C ASP A 15 15.52 25.22 14.64
N ASP A 16 15.44 26.28 13.84
CA ASP A 16 15.75 27.65 14.23
C ASP A 16 14.48 28.52 14.34
N PHE A 17 13.30 27.93 14.49
CA PHE A 17 12.02 28.63 14.52
C PHE A 17 11.88 29.45 15.81
N ASP A 18 11.74 30.77 15.65
CA ASP A 18 11.44 31.72 16.73
C ASP A 18 9.96 32.11 16.72
N PRO A 19 9.14 31.64 17.68
CA PRO A 19 7.70 31.97 17.71
C PRO A 19 7.40 33.47 17.78
N ALA A 20 8.34 34.30 18.26
CA ALA A 20 8.13 35.75 18.35
C ALA A 20 8.29 36.45 17.00
N ARG A 21 9.03 35.88 16.06
CA ARG A 21 9.40 36.48 14.78
C ARG A 21 8.83 35.74 13.57
N ASP A 22 8.82 34.42 13.64
CA ASP A 22 8.51 33.55 12.51
C ASP A 22 7.01 33.22 12.43
N ALA A 23 6.59 32.70 11.28
CA ALA A 23 5.26 32.20 11.05
C ALA A 23 5.27 30.91 10.24
N VAL A 24 4.32 30.04 10.52
CA VAL A 24 4.07 28.82 9.73
C VAL A 24 3.00 29.12 8.70
N PHE A 25 3.23 28.74 7.46
CA PHE A 25 2.24 28.83 6.38
C PHE A 25 1.86 27.42 5.90
N MET A 26 0.55 27.18 5.77
CA MET A 26 -0.04 25.97 5.20
C MET A 26 -1.23 26.33 4.31
N ALA A 27 -1.50 25.53 3.26
CA ALA A 27 -2.61 25.79 2.36
C ALA A 27 -3.27 24.49 1.87
N GLU A 28 -4.61 24.52 1.85
CA GLU A 28 -5.45 23.59 1.10
C GLU A 28 -5.70 24.25 -0.28
N VAL A 29 -5.46 23.52 -1.37
CA VAL A 29 -5.64 24.04 -2.73
C VAL A 29 -6.38 23.03 -3.62
N PRO A 30 -7.22 23.49 -4.56
CA PRO A 30 -7.94 22.61 -5.47
C PRO A 30 -7.03 21.76 -6.38
N GLU A 31 -5.85 22.26 -6.76
CA GLU A 31 -4.89 21.56 -7.62
C GLU A 31 -4.57 20.17 -7.08
N GLU A 32 -4.31 20.03 -5.77
CA GLU A 32 -3.93 18.75 -5.14
C GLU A 32 -5.05 17.70 -5.17
N SER A 33 -6.30 18.14 -5.30
CA SER A 33 -7.46 17.26 -5.47
C SER A 33 -7.79 16.96 -6.94
N ARG A 34 -7.23 17.74 -7.89
CA ARG A 34 -7.47 17.62 -9.34
C ARG A 34 -6.33 16.94 -10.09
N TYR A 35 -5.10 17.01 -9.60
CA TYR A 35 -3.92 16.40 -10.23
C TYR A 35 -4.14 14.91 -10.47
N VAL A 36 -4.58 14.19 -9.45
CA VAL A 36 -5.24 12.90 -9.56
C VAL A 36 -6.50 12.99 -8.71
N PRO A 37 -7.70 12.63 -9.24
CA PRO A 37 -8.93 12.72 -8.47
C PRO A 37 -8.84 11.86 -7.21
N GLY A 38 -8.45 12.46 -6.09
CA GLY A 38 -8.29 11.76 -4.82
C GLY A 38 -9.61 11.20 -4.31
N SER A 39 -9.59 9.99 -3.72
CA SER A 39 -10.79 9.43 -3.09
C SER A 39 -11.25 10.30 -1.91
N ARG A 40 -12.55 10.25 -1.58
CA ARG A 40 -13.11 10.96 -0.42
C ARG A 40 -12.36 10.63 0.87
N ALA A 41 -12.03 9.34 1.09
CA ALA A 41 -11.27 8.92 2.27
C ALA A 41 -9.86 9.54 2.31
N ARG A 42 -9.14 9.56 1.16
CA ARG A 42 -7.80 10.15 1.06
C ARG A 42 -7.83 11.66 1.31
N SER A 43 -8.72 12.38 0.63
CA SER A 43 -8.86 13.83 0.82
C SER A 43 -9.28 14.18 2.25
N THR A 44 -10.19 13.41 2.87
CA THR A 44 -10.58 13.57 4.27
C THR A 44 -9.38 13.41 5.19
N LEU A 45 -8.54 12.39 4.98
CA LEU A 45 -7.35 12.17 5.80
C LEU A 45 -6.38 13.34 5.74
N PHE A 46 -6.01 13.77 4.52
CA PHE A 46 -5.02 14.83 4.34
C PHE A 46 -5.51 16.15 4.94
N LEU A 47 -6.71 16.61 4.58
CA LEU A 47 -7.21 17.90 5.05
C LEU A 47 -7.47 17.90 6.56
N SER A 48 -8.01 16.79 7.12
CA SER A 48 -8.21 16.67 8.56
C SER A 48 -6.88 16.71 9.31
N ALA A 49 -5.88 15.96 8.86
CA ALA A 49 -4.57 15.94 9.49
C ALA A 49 -3.86 17.30 9.41
N MET A 50 -3.95 17.99 8.27
CA MET A 50 -3.42 19.36 8.10
C MET A 50 -4.05 20.34 9.08
N ARG A 51 -5.39 20.33 9.22
CA ARG A 51 -6.12 21.22 10.15
C ARG A 51 -5.76 20.94 11.60
N HIS A 52 -5.69 19.68 11.99
CA HIS A 52 -5.23 19.29 13.33
C HIS A 52 -3.78 19.70 13.61
N PHE A 53 -2.90 19.54 12.63
CA PHE A 53 -1.50 19.96 12.78
C PHE A 53 -1.39 21.47 12.94
N ALA A 54 -2.09 22.24 12.12
CA ALA A 54 -2.14 23.71 12.23
C ALA A 54 -2.67 24.16 13.59
N GLN A 55 -3.75 23.54 14.10
CA GLN A 55 -4.28 23.79 15.42
C GLN A 55 -3.26 23.47 16.51
N ALA A 56 -2.61 22.33 16.45
CA ALA A 56 -1.59 21.92 17.43
C ALA A 56 -0.38 22.87 17.48
N LEU A 57 0.00 23.46 16.36
CA LEU A 57 1.05 24.50 16.33
C LEU A 57 0.55 25.82 16.92
N ALA A 58 -0.67 26.21 16.62
CA ALA A 58 -1.30 27.42 17.21
C ALA A 58 -1.45 27.31 18.74
N GLU A 59 -1.82 26.13 19.25
CA GLU A 59 -1.89 25.83 20.71
C GLU A 59 -0.55 25.93 21.41
N ARG A 60 0.58 25.78 20.67
CA ARG A 60 1.94 26.06 21.17
C ARG A 60 2.30 27.56 21.19
N GLY A 61 1.39 28.42 20.76
CA GLY A 61 1.61 29.87 20.64
C GLY A 61 2.33 30.27 19.35
N TRP A 62 2.42 29.39 18.35
CA TRP A 62 3.04 29.72 17.07
C TRP A 62 2.06 30.46 16.16
N ARG A 63 2.56 31.44 15.41
CA ARG A 63 1.74 32.11 14.39
C ARG A 63 1.56 31.19 13.19
N VAL A 64 0.32 30.73 12.95
CA VAL A 64 -0.04 29.86 11.83
C VAL A 64 -0.95 30.63 10.88
N HIS A 65 -0.51 30.77 9.63
CA HIS A 65 -1.33 31.25 8.52
C HIS A 65 -1.80 30.02 7.72
N TYR A 66 -3.10 29.79 7.74
CA TYR A 66 -3.69 28.61 7.12
C TYR A 66 -4.74 29.03 6.09
N GLN A 67 -4.50 28.72 4.81
CA GLN A 67 -5.50 28.87 3.76
C GLN A 67 -6.37 27.61 3.73
N ARG A 68 -7.68 27.81 3.84
CA ARG A 68 -8.67 26.71 3.70
C ARG A 68 -9.16 26.62 2.27
N LEU A 69 -9.61 25.42 1.86
CA LEU A 69 -10.17 25.17 0.53
C LEU A 69 -11.42 26.00 0.22
N ASP A 70 -12.17 26.41 1.22
CA ASP A 70 -13.40 27.21 1.13
C ASP A 70 -13.23 28.70 1.41
N ASP A 71 -12.02 29.17 1.64
CA ASP A 71 -11.74 30.59 1.82
C ASP A 71 -12.05 31.36 0.53
N ARG A 72 -12.63 32.57 0.66
CA ARG A 72 -13.00 33.44 -0.50
C ARG A 72 -11.80 33.86 -1.34
N ALA A 73 -10.64 34.00 -0.72
CA ALA A 73 -9.38 34.39 -1.35
C ALA A 73 -8.44 33.18 -1.58
N ALA A 74 -8.97 31.95 -1.51
CA ALA A 74 -8.16 30.76 -1.75
C ALA A 74 -7.58 30.77 -3.17
N THR A 75 -6.31 30.44 -3.28
CA THR A 75 -5.60 30.26 -4.55
C THR A 75 -5.81 28.85 -5.08
N ASP A 76 -5.62 28.63 -6.38
CA ASP A 76 -5.83 27.32 -7.01
C ASP A 76 -4.65 26.38 -6.82
N THR A 77 -3.41 26.91 -6.72
CA THR A 77 -2.18 26.12 -6.66
C THR A 77 -1.35 26.41 -5.41
N LEU A 78 -0.52 25.45 -4.99
CA LEU A 78 0.41 25.65 -3.87
C LEU A 78 1.46 26.75 -4.15
N ALA A 79 1.87 26.91 -5.40
CA ALA A 79 2.79 27.97 -5.80
C ALA A 79 2.16 29.36 -5.67
N GLU A 80 0.91 29.53 -6.11
CA GLU A 80 0.16 30.78 -5.92
C GLU A 80 -0.09 31.07 -4.44
N ALA A 81 -0.43 30.04 -3.65
CA ALA A 81 -0.63 30.17 -2.20
C ALA A 81 0.65 30.65 -1.51
N LEU A 82 1.81 30.06 -1.84
CA LEU A 82 3.09 30.52 -1.33
C LEU A 82 3.35 31.99 -1.71
N GLN A 83 3.07 32.36 -2.96
CA GLN A 83 3.30 33.75 -3.40
C GLN A 83 2.43 34.72 -2.65
N ALA A 84 1.13 34.45 -2.50
CA ALA A 84 0.20 35.28 -1.75
C ALA A 84 0.65 35.44 -0.29
N ALA A 85 1.12 34.34 0.34
CA ALA A 85 1.66 34.41 1.69
C ALA A 85 2.94 35.26 1.78
N VAL A 86 3.85 35.15 0.83
CA VAL A 86 5.08 35.97 0.77
C VAL A 86 4.75 37.42 0.57
N ASP A 87 3.84 37.76 -0.33
CA ASP A 87 3.41 39.14 -0.60
C ASP A 87 2.72 39.77 0.63
N ALA A 88 1.93 38.99 1.40
CA ALA A 88 1.24 39.45 2.59
C ALA A 88 2.13 39.57 3.83
N LEU A 89 3.06 38.62 4.03
CA LEU A 89 3.89 38.52 5.25
C LEU A 89 5.24 39.20 5.10
N ALA A 90 5.71 39.43 3.87
CA ALA A 90 7.02 39.98 3.53
C ALA A 90 8.17 39.36 4.35
N PRO A 91 8.31 37.99 4.38
CA PRO A 91 9.32 37.35 5.18
C PRO A 91 10.74 37.64 4.68
N GLY A 92 11.71 37.70 5.58
CA GLY A 92 13.12 37.81 5.21
C GLY A 92 13.67 36.55 4.51
N GLU A 93 13.14 35.38 4.86
CA GLU A 93 13.45 34.09 4.24
C GLU A 93 12.21 33.20 4.23
N CYS A 94 12.06 32.38 3.19
CA CYS A 94 11.08 31.31 3.11
C CYS A 94 11.79 29.96 3.19
N VAL A 95 11.37 29.09 4.11
CA VAL A 95 11.95 27.78 4.35
C VAL A 95 10.90 26.70 4.22
N MET A 96 11.26 25.56 3.64
CA MET A 96 10.43 24.35 3.62
C MET A 96 11.26 23.08 3.58
N VAL A 97 10.72 21.99 4.06
CA VAL A 97 11.33 20.67 3.83
C VAL A 97 11.13 20.28 2.36
N GLU A 98 12.11 19.58 1.78
CA GLU A 98 12.02 19.09 0.40
C GLU A 98 10.68 18.35 0.17
N PRO A 99 9.88 18.73 -0.85
CA PRO A 99 8.64 18.04 -1.17
C PRO A 99 8.86 16.56 -1.48
N GLY A 100 7.90 15.72 -1.09
CA GLY A 100 7.92 14.28 -1.41
C GLY A 100 7.73 13.99 -2.91
N GLU A 101 7.15 14.90 -3.66
CA GLU A 101 6.85 14.75 -5.09
C GLU A 101 7.76 15.60 -5.97
N TRP A 102 8.21 14.99 -7.08
CA TRP A 102 9.06 15.68 -8.07
C TRP A 102 8.40 16.95 -8.63
N ARG A 103 7.12 16.89 -8.96
CA ARG A 103 6.33 18.00 -9.48
C ARG A 103 6.43 19.24 -8.56
N LEU A 104 6.18 19.05 -7.28
CA LEU A 104 6.22 20.12 -6.28
C LEU A 104 7.65 20.64 -6.06
N ARG A 105 8.64 19.74 -6.00
CA ARG A 105 10.03 20.13 -5.89
C ARG A 105 10.47 21.02 -7.05
N GLU A 106 10.12 20.67 -8.29
CA GLU A 106 10.41 21.49 -9.47
C GLU A 106 9.67 22.83 -9.43
N ALA A 107 8.39 22.85 -9.04
CA ALA A 107 7.63 24.07 -8.93
C ALA A 107 8.25 25.04 -7.91
N PHE A 108 8.60 24.55 -6.73
CA PHE A 108 9.17 25.39 -5.68
C PHE A 108 10.63 25.79 -5.93
N SER A 109 11.44 24.93 -6.58
CA SER A 109 12.81 25.28 -6.94
C SER A 109 12.91 26.43 -7.96
N ARG A 110 11.85 26.64 -8.76
CA ARG A 110 11.74 27.70 -9.77
C ARG A 110 10.86 28.87 -9.30
N HIS A 111 10.34 28.79 -8.09
CA HIS A 111 9.42 29.80 -7.57
C HIS A 111 10.15 31.12 -7.29
N ARG A 112 9.52 32.26 -7.59
CA ARG A 112 10.16 33.59 -7.41
C ARG A 112 10.52 33.92 -5.96
N ALA A 113 9.82 33.34 -4.99
CA ALA A 113 10.14 33.47 -3.57
C ALA A 113 11.39 32.64 -3.17
N ALA A 114 11.91 31.82 -4.08
CA ALA A 114 13.12 31.01 -3.90
C ALA A 114 13.20 30.33 -2.51
N PRO A 115 12.21 29.53 -2.10
CA PRO A 115 12.22 28.93 -0.78
C PRO A 115 13.47 28.04 -0.61
N ARG A 116 14.13 28.15 0.54
CA ARG A 116 15.24 27.26 0.89
C ARG A 116 14.71 25.87 1.24
N LEU A 117 15.05 24.88 0.40
CA LEU A 117 14.66 23.50 0.60
C LEU A 117 15.61 22.82 1.58
N LEU A 118 15.06 22.24 2.66
CA LEU A 118 15.80 21.54 3.70
C LEU A 118 15.66 20.02 3.51
N PRO A 119 16.67 19.23 3.93
CA PRO A 119 16.59 17.78 3.86
C PRO A 119 15.40 17.23 4.66
N ASP A 120 14.72 16.25 4.11
CA ASP A 120 13.68 15.52 4.81
C ASP A 120 14.27 14.47 5.77
N ARG A 121 14.38 14.82 7.04
CA ARG A 121 14.94 13.98 8.09
C ARG A 121 14.03 12.84 8.57
N HIS A 122 12.81 12.81 8.09
CA HIS A 122 11.89 11.71 8.36
C HIS A 122 12.30 10.41 7.65
N PHE A 123 13.19 10.48 6.67
CA PHE A 123 13.81 9.32 6.03
C PHE A 123 15.14 8.96 6.68
N LEU A 124 15.42 7.65 6.75
CA LEU A 124 16.64 7.12 7.34
C LEU A 124 17.81 7.06 6.34
N CYS A 125 17.51 7.17 5.05
CA CYS A 125 18.49 7.17 3.97
C CYS A 125 18.42 8.48 3.18
N SER A 126 19.54 9.23 3.11
CA SER A 126 19.60 10.41 2.25
C SER A 126 19.70 10.06 0.77
N HIS A 127 19.47 11.05 -0.12
CA HIS A 127 19.65 10.86 -1.57
C HIS A 127 21.09 10.45 -1.91
N GLU A 128 22.10 11.07 -1.28
CA GLU A 128 23.52 10.77 -1.49
C GLU A 128 23.88 9.36 -1.02
N GLN A 129 23.32 8.92 0.11
CA GLN A 129 23.52 7.56 0.64
C GLN A 129 22.92 6.52 -0.30
N PHE A 130 21.71 6.75 -0.84
CA PHE A 130 21.13 5.85 -1.82
C PHE A 130 21.91 5.86 -3.15
N ALA A 131 22.36 7.03 -3.60
CA ALA A 131 23.21 7.15 -4.78
C ALA A 131 24.52 6.37 -4.62
N ALA A 132 25.14 6.43 -3.43
CA ALA A 132 26.34 5.64 -3.10
C ALA A 132 26.06 4.13 -3.14
N HIS A 133 24.93 3.68 -2.55
CA HIS A 133 24.48 2.29 -2.65
C HIS A 133 24.29 1.85 -4.12
N ALA A 134 23.71 2.70 -4.96
CA ALA A 134 23.43 2.39 -6.35
C ALA A 134 24.65 2.45 -7.28
N LYS A 135 25.74 3.11 -6.85
CA LYS A 135 26.92 3.36 -7.70
C LYS A 135 27.58 2.05 -8.14
N GLY A 136 27.79 1.91 -9.45
CA GLY A 136 28.45 0.75 -10.05
C GLY A 136 27.63 -0.55 -10.05
N ARG A 137 26.44 -0.57 -9.49
CA ARG A 137 25.57 -1.76 -9.47
C ARG A 137 24.75 -1.83 -10.76
N ARG A 138 24.90 -2.93 -11.47
CA ARG A 138 24.09 -3.21 -12.69
C ARG A 138 22.62 -3.47 -12.36
N GLN A 139 22.36 -4.10 -11.23
CA GLN A 139 21.02 -4.41 -10.74
C GLN A 139 20.94 -4.07 -9.26
N LEU A 140 19.96 -3.26 -8.90
CA LEU A 140 19.66 -2.97 -7.50
C LEU A 140 18.82 -4.10 -6.90
N ARG A 141 19.05 -4.39 -5.64
CA ARG A 141 18.28 -5.37 -4.86
C ARG A 141 18.04 -4.81 -3.47
N MET A 142 16.78 -4.77 -3.08
CA MET A 142 16.36 -4.27 -1.77
C MET A 142 17.03 -5.04 -0.62
N GLU A 143 17.22 -6.35 -0.75
CA GLU A 143 17.87 -7.19 0.27
C GLU A 143 19.27 -6.69 0.67
N PHE A 144 20.12 -6.29 -0.29
CA PHE A 144 21.45 -5.76 0.01
C PHE A 144 21.39 -4.36 0.61
N PHE A 145 20.47 -3.53 0.10
CA PHE A 145 20.23 -2.21 0.67
C PHE A 145 19.74 -2.31 2.13
N TYR A 146 18.83 -3.22 2.43
CA TYR A 146 18.30 -3.43 3.77
C TYR A 146 19.39 -3.87 4.76
N ARG A 147 20.32 -4.76 4.35
CA ARG A 147 21.47 -5.13 5.20
C ARG A 147 22.32 -3.92 5.55
N GLU A 148 22.68 -3.10 4.56
CA GLU A 148 23.41 -1.84 4.76
C GLU A 148 22.66 -0.89 5.72
N MET A 149 21.35 -0.83 5.63
CA MET A 149 20.52 -0.01 6.52
C MET A 149 20.50 -0.56 7.96
N ARG A 150 20.38 -1.88 8.12
CA ARG A 150 20.43 -2.52 9.45
C ARG A 150 21.78 -2.27 10.14
N GLU A 151 22.89 -2.44 9.43
CA GLU A 151 24.23 -2.17 9.93
C GLU A 151 24.39 -0.70 10.33
N ARG A 152 24.01 0.22 9.45
CA ARG A 152 24.12 1.67 9.67
C ARG A 152 23.34 2.16 10.88
N HIS A 153 22.10 1.67 11.04
CA HIS A 153 21.20 2.12 12.09
C HIS A 153 21.19 1.19 13.31
N ARG A 154 21.99 0.12 13.29
CA ARG A 154 22.12 -0.88 14.37
C ARG A 154 20.78 -1.55 14.73
N VAL A 155 19.90 -1.73 13.76
CA VAL A 155 18.55 -2.32 13.93
C VAL A 155 18.61 -3.83 13.76
N LEU A 156 18.05 -4.58 14.72
CA LEU A 156 18.11 -6.05 14.79
C LEU A 156 19.54 -6.58 14.65
N MET A 157 20.49 -5.92 15.30
CA MET A 157 21.89 -6.33 15.33
C MET A 157 22.31 -6.77 16.73
N ASP A 158 23.12 -7.82 16.81
CA ASP A 158 23.82 -8.28 18.00
C ASP A 158 25.33 -8.11 17.76
N GLY A 159 25.88 -7.00 18.22
CA GLY A 159 27.21 -6.57 17.81
C GLY A 159 27.28 -6.32 16.30
N GLU A 160 28.20 -6.98 15.60
CA GLU A 160 28.38 -6.87 14.14
C GLU A 160 27.56 -7.91 13.35
N THR A 161 26.81 -8.79 14.05
CA THR A 161 26.03 -9.86 13.41
C THR A 161 24.53 -9.55 13.44
N PRO A 162 23.75 -10.02 12.45
CA PRO A 162 22.31 -9.87 12.51
C PRO A 162 21.73 -10.69 13.66
N ALA A 163 20.73 -10.13 14.34
CA ALA A 163 20.02 -10.81 15.41
C ALA A 163 19.49 -12.16 14.95
N GLY A 164 19.68 -13.19 15.77
CA GLY A 164 19.35 -14.58 15.44
C GLY A 164 20.21 -15.22 14.35
N GLY A 165 21.30 -14.60 13.92
CA GLY A 165 22.29 -15.13 12.97
C GLY A 165 21.88 -15.08 11.50
N GLN A 166 20.70 -14.55 11.16
CA GLN A 166 20.21 -14.49 9.79
C GLN A 166 19.79 -13.06 9.39
N TRP A 167 20.03 -12.73 8.11
CA TRP A 167 19.60 -11.44 7.54
C TRP A 167 18.12 -11.42 7.15
N ASN A 168 17.50 -12.58 6.94
CA ASN A 168 16.17 -12.72 6.36
C ASN A 168 15.47 -13.95 6.93
N TYR A 169 14.23 -13.78 7.37
CA TYR A 169 13.36 -14.81 7.95
C TYR A 169 12.13 -15.13 7.10
N ASP A 170 12.10 -14.73 5.83
CA ASP A 170 10.96 -14.95 4.92
C ASP A 170 10.52 -16.40 4.79
N ALA A 171 11.44 -17.35 4.98
CA ALA A 171 11.14 -18.77 4.91
C ALA A 171 10.20 -19.26 6.04
N GLU A 172 10.15 -18.54 7.16
CA GLU A 172 9.31 -18.83 8.32
C GLU A 172 7.96 -18.11 8.25
N ASN A 173 7.85 -17.09 7.39
CA ASN A 173 6.70 -16.23 7.20
C ASN A 173 5.81 -16.70 6.02
N ARG A 174 4.72 -15.93 5.73
CA ARG A 174 3.87 -16.05 4.52
C ARG A 174 3.08 -17.36 4.43
N LYS A 175 2.51 -17.79 5.55
CA LYS A 175 1.58 -18.92 5.60
C LYS A 175 0.20 -18.51 5.05
N ALA A 176 -0.51 -19.46 4.49
CA ALA A 176 -1.92 -19.31 4.17
C ALA A 176 -2.78 -19.70 5.37
N PHE A 177 -4.00 -19.15 5.44
CA PHE A 177 -4.99 -19.62 6.41
C PHE A 177 -5.46 -21.05 6.07
N GLY A 178 -5.78 -21.83 7.10
CA GLY A 178 -6.42 -23.13 6.94
C GLY A 178 -7.88 -23.01 6.46
N ALA A 179 -8.57 -24.14 6.38
CA ALA A 179 -9.97 -24.18 5.94
C ALA A 179 -10.91 -23.37 6.84
N ALA A 180 -10.59 -23.28 8.13
CA ALA A 180 -11.36 -22.54 9.12
C ALA A 180 -11.17 -21.00 9.07
N GLY A 181 -10.23 -20.51 8.23
CA GLY A 181 -9.95 -19.08 8.11
C GLY A 181 -9.02 -18.50 9.16
N PRO A 182 -9.01 -17.17 9.32
CA PRO A 182 -8.06 -16.45 10.17
C PRO A 182 -8.29 -16.63 11.68
N GLY A 183 -9.42 -17.22 12.10
CA GLY A 183 -9.82 -17.24 13.51
C GLY A 183 -10.21 -15.86 14.03
N ALA A 184 -9.94 -15.59 15.30
CA ALA A 184 -10.20 -14.28 15.89
C ALA A 184 -9.16 -13.26 15.42
N VAL A 185 -9.55 -12.37 14.51
CA VAL A 185 -8.74 -11.22 14.09
C VAL A 185 -8.96 -10.07 15.08
N PRO A 186 -7.90 -9.51 15.69
CA PRO A 186 -8.06 -8.36 16.59
C PRO A 186 -8.74 -7.18 15.86
N PRO A 187 -9.69 -6.47 16.50
CA PRO A 187 -10.33 -5.32 15.86
C PRO A 187 -9.31 -4.23 15.54
N ARG A 188 -9.50 -3.51 14.44
CA ARG A 188 -8.66 -2.36 14.12
C ARG A 188 -8.93 -1.23 15.12
N ALA A 189 -7.87 -0.56 15.56
CA ALA A 189 -7.99 0.67 16.33
C ALA A 189 -8.45 1.81 15.38
N GLY A 190 -9.75 1.87 15.12
CA GLY A 190 -10.38 2.96 14.36
C GLY A 190 -10.58 4.20 15.23
N VAL A 191 -10.63 5.37 14.61
CA VAL A 191 -10.83 6.66 15.26
C VAL A 191 -12.11 7.29 14.74
N ALA A 192 -13.09 7.49 15.61
CA ALA A 192 -14.32 8.17 15.22
C ALA A 192 -14.01 9.63 14.77
N PRO A 193 -14.60 10.10 13.65
CA PRO A 193 -14.42 11.46 13.18
C PRO A 193 -14.82 12.48 14.27
N ASP A 194 -13.91 13.39 14.58
CA ASP A 194 -14.16 14.51 15.48
C ASP A 194 -14.83 15.70 14.74
N ALA A 195 -14.94 16.86 15.40
CA ALA A 195 -15.58 18.04 14.81
C ALA A 195 -14.87 18.51 13.52
N ILE A 196 -13.53 18.57 13.53
CA ILE A 196 -12.71 18.99 12.38
C ILE A 196 -12.89 18.01 11.23
N THR A 197 -12.79 16.72 11.51
CA THR A 197 -12.91 15.68 10.50
C THR A 197 -14.32 15.65 9.88
N ARG A 198 -15.37 15.83 10.68
CA ARG A 198 -16.75 15.92 10.18
C ARG A 198 -16.96 17.16 9.29
N GLU A 199 -16.37 18.31 9.66
CA GLU A 199 -16.40 19.51 8.84
C GLU A 199 -15.73 19.29 7.48
N VAL A 200 -14.56 18.61 7.45
CA VAL A 200 -13.86 18.26 6.21
C VAL A 200 -14.70 17.31 5.35
N ILE A 201 -15.33 16.29 5.93
CA ILE A 201 -16.21 15.38 5.18
C ILE A 201 -17.35 16.14 4.53
N ALA A 202 -18.00 17.05 5.27
CA ALA A 202 -19.09 17.88 4.74
C ALA A 202 -18.61 18.83 3.64
N LEU A 203 -17.44 19.46 3.83
CA LEU A 203 -16.81 20.34 2.83
C LEU A 203 -16.55 19.58 1.52
N LEU A 204 -15.93 18.41 1.59
CA LEU A 204 -15.60 17.60 0.41
C LEU A 204 -16.87 17.13 -0.31
N ALA A 205 -17.90 16.73 0.41
CA ALA A 205 -19.19 16.36 -0.18
C ALA A 205 -19.84 17.51 -0.99
N SER A 206 -19.66 18.76 -0.54
CA SER A 206 -20.21 19.93 -1.22
C SER A 206 -19.34 20.48 -2.35
N ARG A 207 -18.00 20.46 -2.20
CA ARG A 207 -17.05 21.09 -3.12
C ARG A 207 -16.51 20.14 -4.19
N LEU A 208 -16.42 18.85 -3.88
CA LEU A 208 -15.85 17.80 -4.72
C LEU A 208 -16.78 16.55 -4.75
N PRO A 209 -18.04 16.70 -5.20
CA PRO A 209 -19.05 15.64 -5.13
C PRO A 209 -18.67 14.39 -5.97
N ASP A 210 -17.86 14.58 -7.02
CA ASP A 210 -17.48 13.53 -7.97
C ASP A 210 -16.24 12.71 -7.54
N GLN A 211 -15.70 12.97 -6.33
CA GLN A 211 -14.58 12.17 -5.84
C GLN A 211 -14.98 10.70 -5.65
N PRO A 212 -14.14 9.74 -6.11
CA PRO A 212 -14.41 8.32 -5.97
C PRO A 212 -14.37 7.85 -4.50
N GLY A 213 -14.97 6.70 -4.24
CA GLY A 213 -14.95 6.06 -2.92
C GLY A 213 -15.87 6.71 -1.90
N HIS A 214 -15.72 6.32 -0.67
CA HIS A 214 -16.62 6.64 0.44
C HIS A 214 -15.87 7.26 1.62
N ALA A 215 -16.55 8.09 2.43
CA ALA A 215 -16.02 8.64 3.68
C ALA A 215 -16.92 8.32 4.90
N GLU A 216 -18.05 7.65 4.71
CA GLU A 216 -19.02 7.29 5.78
C GLU A 216 -18.38 6.35 6.83
N ARG A 217 -17.40 5.57 6.41
CA ARG A 217 -16.65 4.65 7.28
C ARG A 217 -15.25 5.15 7.60
N PHE A 218 -15.01 6.45 7.46
CA PHE A 218 -13.70 7.04 7.74
C PHE A 218 -13.39 6.94 9.24
N ASP A 219 -12.30 6.28 9.57
CA ASP A 219 -11.84 6.04 10.94
C ASP A 219 -10.31 6.00 11.04
N TRP A 220 -9.62 6.69 10.12
CA TRP A 220 -8.16 6.78 10.08
C TRP A 220 -7.64 7.79 11.11
N PRO A 221 -6.45 7.53 11.73
CA PRO A 221 -5.77 8.50 12.58
C PRO A 221 -5.43 9.78 11.81
N VAL A 222 -5.81 10.94 12.35
CA VAL A 222 -5.55 12.27 11.80
C VAL A 222 -4.65 13.13 12.69
N THR A 223 -4.27 12.61 13.86
CA THR A 223 -3.33 13.27 14.78
C THR A 223 -2.18 12.34 15.16
N ARG A 224 -1.05 12.92 15.61
CA ARG A 224 0.09 12.13 16.12
C ARG A 224 -0.31 11.20 17.28
N ALA A 225 -1.09 11.69 18.23
CA ALA A 225 -1.53 10.88 19.39
C ALA A 225 -2.37 9.67 18.95
N GLN A 226 -3.30 9.86 18.00
CA GLN A 226 -4.10 8.76 17.44
C GLN A 226 -3.22 7.76 16.67
N ALA A 227 -2.24 8.25 15.91
CA ALA A 227 -1.30 7.42 15.18
C ALA A 227 -0.40 6.59 16.11
N GLN A 228 0.07 7.17 17.23
CA GLN A 228 0.82 6.45 18.26
C GLN A 228 -0.02 5.37 18.95
N ALA A 229 -1.29 5.65 19.24
CA ALA A 229 -2.21 4.66 19.77
C ALA A 229 -2.44 3.49 18.79
N ALA A 230 -2.57 3.78 17.49
CA ALA A 230 -2.68 2.75 16.45
C ALA A 230 -1.40 1.89 16.33
N LEU A 231 -0.22 2.51 16.44
CA LEU A 231 1.06 1.79 16.49
C LEU A 231 1.13 0.87 17.71
N ALA A 232 0.79 1.35 18.90
CA ALA A 232 0.80 0.56 20.12
C ALA A 232 -0.14 -0.66 20.01
N ALA A 233 -1.36 -0.46 19.50
CA ALA A 233 -2.32 -1.53 19.28
C ALA A 233 -1.82 -2.57 18.26
N PHE A 234 -1.15 -2.14 17.19
CA PHE A 234 -0.53 -3.07 16.24
C PHE A 234 0.56 -3.91 16.90
N ILE A 235 1.50 -3.26 17.60
CA ILE A 235 2.64 -3.93 18.26
C ILE A 235 2.16 -5.00 19.25
N GLU A 236 1.10 -4.69 20.00
CA GLU A 236 0.57 -5.59 21.02
C GLU A 236 -0.28 -6.72 20.45
N GLN A 237 -1.17 -6.42 19.51
CA GLN A 237 -2.25 -7.33 19.13
C GLN A 237 -2.02 -8.07 17.80
N ARG A 238 -1.25 -7.49 16.85
CA ARG A 238 -1.14 -8.03 15.48
C ARG A 238 0.28 -8.40 15.08
N LEU A 239 1.29 -7.68 15.55
CA LEU A 239 2.68 -7.95 15.18
C LEU A 239 3.09 -9.41 15.44
N PRO A 240 2.66 -10.11 16.52
CA PRO A 240 3.02 -11.51 16.74
C PRO A 240 2.59 -12.45 15.61
N ALA A 241 1.46 -12.17 14.95
CA ALA A 241 0.93 -12.99 13.84
C ALA A 241 1.22 -12.38 12.44
N PHE A 242 1.78 -11.17 12.38
CA PHE A 242 2.02 -10.45 11.14
C PHE A 242 2.88 -11.27 10.16
N GLY A 243 4.01 -11.81 10.62
CA GLY A 243 4.92 -12.57 9.76
C GLY A 243 4.25 -13.78 9.13
N ASP A 244 3.54 -14.56 9.94
CA ASP A 244 2.84 -15.76 9.48
C ASP A 244 1.81 -15.45 8.38
N PHE A 245 1.06 -14.34 8.49
CA PHE A 245 -0.11 -14.09 7.65
C PHE A 245 -0.03 -12.81 6.80
N GLN A 246 1.16 -12.21 6.66
CA GLN A 246 1.33 -10.97 5.88
C GLN A 246 0.92 -11.08 4.40
N ASP A 247 0.91 -12.30 3.82
CA ASP A 247 0.53 -12.55 2.43
C ASP A 247 -0.90 -13.14 2.31
N ALA A 248 -1.53 -13.51 3.42
CA ALA A 248 -2.84 -14.15 3.40
C ALA A 248 -3.98 -13.15 3.18
N MET A 249 -5.03 -13.58 2.47
CA MET A 249 -6.23 -12.80 2.16
C MET A 249 -7.46 -13.61 2.55
N TRP A 250 -8.55 -12.92 2.96
CA TRP A 250 -9.80 -13.59 3.31
C TRP A 250 -10.99 -12.70 3.02
N THR A 251 -12.07 -13.29 2.50
CA THR A 251 -13.32 -12.57 2.20
C THR A 251 -13.90 -11.96 3.47
N GLY A 252 -14.27 -10.67 3.41
CA GLY A 252 -14.87 -9.95 4.53
C GLY A 252 -13.90 -9.53 5.62
N GLU A 253 -12.58 -9.83 5.48
CA GLU A 253 -11.55 -9.48 6.46
C GLU A 253 -10.53 -8.49 5.88
N PRO A 254 -10.87 -7.19 5.78
CA PRO A 254 -10.02 -6.21 5.12
C PRO A 254 -8.74 -5.90 5.90
N TRP A 255 -8.74 -6.12 7.21
CA TRP A 255 -7.69 -5.63 8.11
C TRP A 255 -6.65 -6.69 8.46
N LEU A 256 -7.07 -7.93 8.72
CA LEU A 256 -6.24 -9.05 9.15
C LEU A 256 -5.18 -8.63 10.19
N PHE A 257 -3.93 -9.08 10.03
CA PHE A 257 -2.85 -8.81 10.98
C PHE A 257 -1.91 -7.67 10.54
N HIS A 258 -2.35 -6.82 9.60
CA HIS A 258 -1.55 -5.69 9.09
C HIS A 258 -1.51 -4.49 10.05
N ALA A 259 -0.50 -3.63 9.87
CA ALA A 259 -0.21 -2.52 10.79
C ALA A 259 -1.17 -1.32 10.66
N HIS A 260 -1.68 -1.04 9.45
CA HIS A 260 -2.57 0.08 9.13
C HIS A 260 -2.02 1.48 9.49
N ILE A 261 -0.69 1.62 9.58
CA ILE A 261 -0.01 2.88 9.94
C ILE A 261 0.71 3.56 8.78
N ALA A 262 0.62 3.00 7.57
CA ALA A 262 1.33 3.54 6.40
C ALA A 262 0.93 4.99 6.10
N ALA A 263 -0.36 5.32 6.19
CA ALA A 263 -0.85 6.68 6.02
C ALA A 263 -0.25 7.65 7.06
N ALA A 264 -0.21 7.25 8.33
CA ALA A 264 0.39 8.05 9.40
C ALA A 264 1.91 8.27 9.21
N LEU A 265 2.63 7.25 8.70
CA LEU A 265 4.05 7.39 8.31
C LEU A 265 4.23 8.35 7.13
N ASN A 266 3.36 8.28 6.12
CA ASN A 266 3.51 9.09 4.91
C ASN A 266 3.09 10.55 5.13
N LEU A 267 2.15 10.82 6.04
CA LEU A 267 1.82 12.17 6.52
C LEU A 267 2.80 12.70 7.59
N LYS A 268 3.75 11.87 8.05
CA LYS A 268 4.74 12.16 9.11
C LYS A 268 4.14 12.38 10.50
N LEU A 269 2.95 11.83 10.74
CA LEU A 269 2.37 11.75 12.09
C LEU A 269 3.13 10.74 12.99
N LEU A 270 3.81 9.75 12.39
CA LEU A 270 4.70 8.80 13.06
C LEU A 270 6.11 8.91 12.48
N ASP A 271 7.13 8.92 13.33
CA ASP A 271 8.51 8.79 12.90
C ASP A 271 8.85 7.30 12.63
N PRO A 272 9.47 6.94 11.50
CA PRO A 272 9.86 5.56 11.22
C PRO A 272 10.86 5.00 12.24
N ARG A 273 11.64 5.84 12.92
CA ARG A 273 12.57 5.41 13.98
C ARG A 273 11.79 4.90 15.19
N GLU A 274 10.72 5.61 15.62
CA GLU A 274 9.88 5.15 16.73
C GLU A 274 9.14 3.86 16.39
N VAL A 275 8.70 3.70 15.13
CA VAL A 275 8.02 2.48 14.66
C VAL A 275 8.97 1.28 14.69
N VAL A 276 10.18 1.44 14.16
CA VAL A 276 11.21 0.38 14.16
C VAL A 276 11.64 0.02 15.59
N ALA A 277 11.88 1.04 16.43
CA ALA A 277 12.26 0.83 17.82
C ALA A 277 11.17 0.10 18.63
N ALA A 278 9.90 0.45 18.45
CA ALA A 278 8.79 -0.21 19.11
C ALA A 278 8.67 -1.70 18.72
N ALA A 279 8.86 -2.02 17.43
CA ALA A 279 8.84 -3.40 16.97
C ALA A 279 10.03 -4.22 17.49
N GLU A 280 11.25 -3.66 17.44
CA GLU A 280 12.44 -4.33 17.98
C GLU A 280 12.34 -4.54 19.51
N ALA A 281 11.82 -3.55 20.25
CA ALA A 281 11.60 -3.66 21.69
C ALA A 281 10.57 -4.77 22.02
N ALA A 282 9.54 -4.97 21.18
CA ALA A 282 8.58 -6.06 21.37
C ALA A 282 9.24 -7.45 21.25
N TRP A 283 10.14 -7.61 20.25
CA TRP A 283 10.91 -8.84 20.13
C TRP A 283 11.88 -9.04 21.31
N ARG A 284 12.66 -8.05 21.66
CA ARG A 284 13.63 -8.15 22.76
C ARG A 284 12.96 -8.45 24.11
N ALA A 285 11.71 -8.02 24.28
CA ALA A 285 10.87 -8.34 25.44
C ALA A 285 10.14 -9.69 25.33
N GLY A 286 10.35 -10.48 24.27
CA GLY A 286 9.70 -11.78 24.06
C GLY A 286 8.21 -11.72 23.70
N ARG A 287 7.67 -10.53 23.34
CA ARG A 287 6.24 -10.33 23.03
C ARG A 287 5.90 -10.63 21.56
N ALA A 288 6.88 -10.64 20.66
CA ALA A 288 6.71 -10.98 19.25
C ALA A 288 7.89 -11.83 18.74
N PRO A 289 7.67 -12.82 17.85
CA PRO A 289 8.73 -13.66 17.30
C PRO A 289 9.60 -12.85 16.32
N LEU A 290 10.90 -13.16 16.30
CA LEU A 290 11.88 -12.50 15.43
C LEU A 290 11.49 -12.50 13.95
N PRO A 291 10.98 -13.59 13.35
CA PRO A 291 10.57 -13.60 11.95
C PRO A 291 9.49 -12.53 11.64
N ALA A 292 8.49 -12.38 12.51
CA ALA A 292 7.44 -11.36 12.31
C ALA A 292 7.99 -9.94 12.45
N VAL A 293 8.84 -9.69 13.45
CA VAL A 293 9.44 -8.39 13.70
C VAL A 293 10.40 -8.00 12.57
N GLU A 294 11.27 -8.91 12.14
CA GLU A 294 12.19 -8.68 11.02
C GLU A 294 11.40 -8.43 9.72
N GLY A 295 10.38 -9.25 9.46
CA GLY A 295 9.49 -9.08 8.31
C GLY A 295 8.79 -7.70 8.30
N PHE A 296 8.35 -7.20 9.45
CA PHE A 296 7.75 -5.87 9.58
C PHE A 296 8.80 -4.75 9.44
N ILE A 297 9.91 -4.81 10.16
CA ILE A 297 10.97 -3.79 10.09
C ILE A 297 11.53 -3.67 8.67
N ARG A 298 11.60 -4.76 7.91
CA ARG A 298 12.01 -4.76 6.51
C ARG A 298 11.07 -3.93 5.62
N GLN A 299 9.79 -3.81 5.97
CA GLN A 299 8.88 -2.92 5.22
C GLN A 299 9.21 -1.45 5.47
N VAL A 300 9.58 -1.08 6.70
CA VAL A 300 9.85 0.31 7.09
C VAL A 300 11.28 0.72 6.76
N LEU A 301 12.27 -0.02 7.22
CA LEU A 301 13.70 0.30 7.04
C LEU A 301 14.23 -0.13 5.67
N GLY A 302 13.68 -1.20 5.08
CA GLY A 302 14.09 -1.72 3.78
C GLY A 302 13.27 -1.11 2.64
N TRP A 303 12.04 -1.57 2.47
CA TRP A 303 11.24 -1.22 1.29
C TRP A 303 10.88 0.26 1.21
N ARG A 304 10.44 0.90 2.29
CA ARG A 304 10.08 2.32 2.28
C ARG A 304 11.25 3.21 1.82
N GLU A 305 12.43 3.01 2.39
CA GLU A 305 13.63 3.78 2.04
C GLU A 305 14.13 3.45 0.63
N TYR A 306 14.10 2.17 0.25
CA TYR A 306 14.50 1.71 -1.08
C TYR A 306 13.61 2.28 -2.20
N VAL A 307 12.30 2.25 -2.00
CA VAL A 307 11.30 2.78 -2.95
C VAL A 307 11.52 4.28 -3.16
N ARG A 308 11.71 5.05 -2.08
CA ARG A 308 12.04 6.48 -2.18
C ARG A 308 13.34 6.71 -2.97
N GLY A 309 14.36 5.90 -2.71
CA GLY A 309 15.62 5.99 -3.44
C GLY A 309 15.47 5.71 -4.95
N ILE A 310 14.69 4.71 -5.32
CA ILE A 310 14.36 4.42 -6.73
C ILE A 310 13.60 5.58 -7.36
N TYR A 311 12.55 6.10 -6.70
CA TYR A 311 11.76 7.22 -7.17
C TYR A 311 12.65 8.42 -7.54
N TRP A 312 13.40 8.95 -6.58
CA TRP A 312 14.23 10.13 -6.80
C TRP A 312 15.36 9.93 -7.81
N ARG A 313 15.88 8.70 -7.90
CA ARG A 313 16.91 8.36 -8.88
C ARG A 313 16.38 8.32 -10.32
N ALA A 314 15.13 7.91 -10.50
CA ALA A 314 14.54 7.63 -11.82
C ALA A 314 13.67 8.77 -12.36
N MET A 315 13.22 9.70 -11.50
CA MET A 315 12.45 10.88 -11.92
C MET A 315 13.29 11.85 -12.75
N PRO A 316 12.69 12.65 -13.69
CA PRO A 316 11.25 12.70 -13.99
C PRO A 316 10.73 11.60 -14.94
N GLY A 317 11.58 10.87 -15.62
CA GLY A 317 11.19 9.91 -16.66
C GLY A 317 10.49 8.65 -16.16
N TYR A 318 10.46 8.41 -14.84
CA TYR A 318 9.94 7.18 -14.28
C TYR A 318 8.43 6.98 -14.51
N LEU A 319 7.66 8.08 -14.47
CA LEU A 319 6.21 8.02 -14.67
C LEU A 319 5.79 7.61 -16.10
N GLU A 320 6.69 7.77 -17.06
CA GLU A 320 6.47 7.38 -18.47
C GLU A 320 6.97 5.95 -18.78
N ALA A 321 7.43 5.23 -17.76
CA ALA A 321 7.99 3.89 -17.95
C ALA A 321 6.93 2.90 -18.43
N ASN A 322 7.22 2.17 -19.53
CA ASN A 322 6.35 1.17 -20.13
C ASN A 322 7.16 0.11 -20.90
N ALA A 323 8.07 -0.59 -20.25
CA ALA A 323 8.98 -1.56 -20.87
C ALA A 323 8.29 -2.77 -21.50
N LEU A 324 7.03 -3.03 -21.18
CA LEU A 324 6.22 -4.12 -21.71
C LEU A 324 5.28 -3.67 -22.84
N ASP A 325 5.33 -2.40 -23.27
CA ASP A 325 4.45 -1.82 -24.30
C ASP A 325 2.96 -2.10 -24.02
N ALA A 326 2.53 -1.91 -22.76
CA ALA A 326 1.16 -2.11 -22.31
C ALA A 326 0.27 -0.96 -22.80
N ARG A 327 -0.87 -1.28 -23.43
CA ARG A 327 -1.72 -0.30 -24.15
C ARG A 327 -3.22 -0.45 -23.87
N GLN A 328 -3.62 -1.41 -23.02
CA GLN A 328 -5.03 -1.58 -22.69
C GLN A 328 -5.47 -0.47 -21.73
N PRO A 329 -6.59 0.19 -21.96
CA PRO A 329 -7.16 1.09 -20.95
C PRO A 329 -7.38 0.35 -19.62
N LEU A 330 -7.29 1.06 -18.51
CA LEU A 330 -7.67 0.50 -17.21
C LEU A 330 -9.19 0.22 -17.21
N PRO A 331 -9.63 -1.02 -16.98
CA PRO A 331 -11.04 -1.37 -17.04
C PRO A 331 -11.91 -0.55 -16.10
N ALA A 332 -13.13 -0.22 -16.55
CA ALA A 332 -14.09 0.59 -15.79
C ALA A 332 -14.44 -0.01 -14.43
N PHE A 333 -14.41 -1.34 -14.28
CA PHE A 333 -14.67 -1.99 -13.01
C PHE A 333 -13.67 -1.66 -11.89
N TYR A 334 -12.49 -1.12 -12.18
CA TYR A 334 -11.58 -0.61 -11.15
C TYR A 334 -12.20 0.56 -10.37
N TRP A 335 -13.12 1.29 -10.98
CA TRP A 335 -13.82 2.42 -10.35
C TRP A 335 -15.16 2.07 -9.72
N SER A 336 -15.75 0.91 -10.05
CA SER A 336 -17.04 0.48 -9.52
C SER A 336 -16.97 -0.74 -8.59
N GLY A 337 -15.98 -1.62 -8.80
CA GLY A 337 -15.90 -2.92 -8.13
C GLY A 337 -16.85 -3.97 -8.74
N GLU A 338 -17.63 -3.60 -9.76
CA GLU A 338 -18.62 -4.48 -10.40
C GLU A 338 -17.95 -5.42 -11.39
N VAL A 339 -17.52 -6.57 -10.90
CA VAL A 339 -16.77 -7.55 -11.70
C VAL A 339 -17.12 -8.99 -11.27
N PRO A 340 -17.25 -9.95 -12.23
CA PRO A 340 -17.63 -11.32 -11.91
C PRO A 340 -16.52 -12.15 -11.22
N MET A 341 -15.26 -11.68 -11.26
CA MET A 341 -14.14 -12.31 -10.58
C MET A 341 -14.17 -11.98 -9.08
N ALA A 342 -14.45 -12.97 -8.23
CA ALA A 342 -14.63 -12.78 -6.79
C ALA A 342 -13.44 -12.08 -6.11
N CYS A 343 -12.20 -12.43 -6.49
CA CYS A 343 -10.98 -11.82 -5.93
C CYS A 343 -10.84 -10.32 -6.28
N LEU A 344 -11.17 -9.92 -7.51
CA LEU A 344 -11.14 -8.52 -7.93
C LEU A 344 -12.28 -7.73 -7.26
N ARG A 345 -13.49 -8.28 -7.24
CA ARG A 345 -14.64 -7.65 -6.57
C ARG A 345 -14.35 -7.38 -5.09
N GLU A 346 -13.77 -8.35 -4.40
CA GLU A 346 -13.41 -8.19 -2.99
C GLU A 346 -12.31 -7.14 -2.79
N ALA A 347 -11.20 -7.24 -3.53
CA ALA A 347 -10.06 -6.33 -3.36
C ALA A 347 -10.38 -4.89 -3.79
N ILE A 348 -11.10 -4.71 -4.90
CA ILE A 348 -11.50 -3.37 -5.39
C ILE A 348 -12.60 -2.79 -4.51
N GLY A 349 -13.63 -3.58 -4.17
CA GLY A 349 -14.71 -3.14 -3.29
C GLY A 349 -14.18 -2.67 -1.94
N GLN A 350 -13.26 -3.43 -1.33
CA GLN A 350 -12.57 -3.03 -0.11
C GLN A 350 -11.77 -1.72 -0.30
N SER A 351 -11.04 -1.60 -1.42
CA SER A 351 -10.23 -0.41 -1.71
C SER A 351 -11.11 0.84 -1.81
N LEU A 352 -12.25 0.76 -2.50
CA LEU A 352 -13.19 1.87 -2.65
C LEU A 352 -13.92 2.21 -1.33
N ALA A 353 -14.26 1.19 -0.53
CA ALA A 353 -14.99 1.38 0.73
C ALA A 353 -14.15 1.99 1.84
N PHE A 354 -12.85 1.63 1.92
CA PHE A 354 -11.98 2.00 3.05
C PHE A 354 -10.76 2.84 2.66
N GLY A 355 -10.55 3.07 1.35
CA GLY A 355 -9.29 3.63 0.85
C GLY A 355 -8.09 2.71 1.14
N TYR A 356 -8.32 1.40 1.31
CA TYR A 356 -7.31 0.47 1.79
C TYR A 356 -7.43 -0.92 1.17
N ALA A 357 -6.30 -1.47 0.82
CA ALA A 357 -6.05 -2.90 0.65
C ALA A 357 -4.62 -3.18 1.11
N HIS A 358 -4.33 -4.34 1.67
CA HIS A 358 -2.95 -4.66 2.03
C HIS A 358 -2.11 -4.98 0.79
N HIS A 359 -0.77 -4.92 0.95
CA HIS A 359 0.18 -4.99 -0.17
C HIS A 359 -0.08 -6.16 -1.13
N ILE A 360 -0.40 -7.35 -0.61
CA ILE A 360 -0.60 -8.53 -1.47
C ILE A 360 -1.90 -8.43 -2.29
N GLN A 361 -2.96 -7.84 -1.77
CA GLN A 361 -4.15 -7.56 -2.59
C GLN A 361 -3.81 -6.55 -3.71
N ARG A 362 -3.01 -5.51 -3.40
CA ARG A 362 -2.55 -4.54 -4.41
C ARG A 362 -1.64 -5.21 -5.43
N LEU A 363 -0.63 -5.97 -5.00
CA LEU A 363 0.36 -6.59 -5.88
C LEU A 363 -0.21 -7.78 -6.66
N MET A 364 -0.83 -8.75 -5.96
CA MET A 364 -1.14 -10.07 -6.52
C MET A 364 -2.61 -10.26 -6.91
N VAL A 365 -3.45 -9.24 -6.73
CA VAL A 365 -4.83 -9.24 -7.23
C VAL A 365 -5.01 -8.10 -8.22
N THR A 366 -5.13 -6.86 -7.78
CA THR A 366 -5.40 -5.72 -8.68
C THR A 366 -4.22 -5.43 -9.60
N GLY A 367 -3.01 -5.33 -9.08
CA GLY A 367 -1.79 -5.08 -9.88
C GLY A 367 -1.46 -6.24 -10.83
N LEU A 368 -1.56 -7.49 -10.35
CA LEU A 368 -1.34 -8.67 -11.19
C LEU A 368 -2.32 -8.71 -12.36
N TYR A 369 -3.60 -8.41 -12.12
CA TYR A 369 -4.57 -8.39 -13.21
C TYR A 369 -4.25 -7.33 -14.25
N ALA A 370 -3.93 -6.11 -13.82
CA ALA A 370 -3.51 -5.03 -14.69
C ALA A 370 -2.26 -5.38 -15.52
N LEU A 371 -1.25 -5.99 -14.90
CA LEU A 371 -0.05 -6.50 -15.58
C LEU A 371 -0.39 -7.50 -16.68
N LEU A 372 -1.17 -8.53 -16.34
CA LEU A 372 -1.50 -9.62 -17.25
C LEU A 372 -2.39 -9.14 -18.42
N LEU A 373 -3.32 -8.24 -18.14
CA LEU A 373 -4.18 -7.59 -19.13
C LEU A 373 -3.35 -6.73 -20.10
N GLY A 374 -2.29 -6.10 -19.60
CA GLY A 374 -1.47 -5.13 -20.31
C GLY A 374 -2.06 -3.72 -20.20
N ALA A 375 -2.58 -3.37 -19.03
CA ALA A 375 -3.14 -2.04 -18.75
C ALA A 375 -2.06 -0.95 -18.83
N VAL A 376 -2.43 0.24 -19.32
CA VAL A 376 -1.54 1.40 -19.42
C VAL A 376 -1.00 1.75 -18.03
N PRO A 377 0.34 1.71 -17.82
CA PRO A 377 0.91 1.86 -16.47
C PRO A 377 0.52 3.18 -15.79
N ARG A 378 0.46 4.28 -16.54
CA ARG A 378 0.08 5.60 -16.02
C ARG A 378 -1.36 5.64 -15.50
N GLU A 379 -2.30 4.92 -16.13
CA GLU A 379 -3.68 4.85 -15.66
C GLU A 379 -3.79 4.01 -14.37
N VAL A 380 -3.04 2.91 -14.30
CA VAL A 380 -2.97 2.10 -13.07
C VAL A 380 -2.36 2.91 -11.93
N HIS A 381 -1.26 3.63 -12.18
CA HIS A 381 -0.64 4.55 -11.23
C HIS A 381 -1.64 5.60 -10.72
N ALA A 382 -2.34 6.26 -11.64
CA ALA A 382 -3.34 7.26 -11.28
C ALA A 382 -4.46 6.67 -10.40
N TRP A 383 -4.93 5.46 -10.70
CA TRP A 383 -5.94 4.78 -9.88
C TRP A 383 -5.43 4.48 -8.47
N TYR A 384 -4.20 3.95 -8.32
CA TYR A 384 -3.61 3.66 -7.01
C TYR A 384 -3.41 4.94 -6.19
N LEU A 385 -2.86 5.98 -6.81
CA LEU A 385 -2.66 7.27 -6.16
C LEU A 385 -3.99 7.94 -5.76
N SER A 386 -5.05 7.73 -6.55
CA SER A 386 -6.40 8.20 -6.26
C SER A 386 -7.01 7.50 -5.04
N VAL A 387 -7.02 6.17 -5.04
CA VAL A 387 -7.89 5.37 -4.16
C VAL A 387 -7.33 5.21 -2.75
N TYR A 388 -6.02 4.96 -2.60
CA TYR A 388 -5.46 4.58 -1.31
C TYR A 388 -5.10 5.77 -0.42
N VAL A 389 -5.53 5.73 0.84
CA VAL A 389 -5.28 6.78 1.85
C VAL A 389 -3.80 6.99 2.17
N ASP A 390 -2.98 5.96 1.99
CA ASP A 390 -1.53 5.98 2.21
C ASP A 390 -0.72 6.34 0.94
N ALA A 391 -1.40 6.57 -0.20
CA ALA A 391 -0.73 6.84 -1.45
C ALA A 391 -0.19 8.27 -1.51
N VAL A 392 1.14 8.37 -1.63
CA VAL A 392 1.90 9.54 -2.06
C VAL A 392 2.84 9.11 -3.18
N GLU A 393 3.14 9.98 -4.14
CA GLU A 393 3.77 9.59 -5.41
C GLU A 393 5.09 8.85 -5.24
N TRP A 394 5.96 9.27 -4.30
CA TRP A 394 7.27 8.65 -4.11
C TRP A 394 7.19 7.18 -3.65
N VAL A 395 6.15 6.79 -2.92
CA VAL A 395 5.96 5.40 -2.48
C VAL A 395 5.12 4.61 -3.46
N GLU A 396 4.12 5.25 -4.06
CA GLU A 396 3.15 4.57 -4.91
C GLU A 396 3.74 4.27 -6.29
N ALA A 397 4.37 5.24 -6.97
CA ALA A 397 4.86 5.06 -8.33
C ALA A 397 5.83 3.88 -8.51
N PRO A 398 6.89 3.69 -7.69
CA PRO A 398 7.76 2.53 -7.85
C PRO A 398 7.09 1.20 -7.47
N ASN A 399 6.16 1.19 -6.52
CA ASN A 399 5.40 -0.02 -6.18
C ASN A 399 4.46 -0.41 -7.33
N THR A 400 3.81 0.54 -7.97
CA THR A 400 2.88 0.24 -9.07
C THR A 400 3.61 0.02 -10.39
N LEU A 401 4.37 1.02 -10.87
CA LEU A 401 5.05 0.92 -12.17
C LEU A 401 6.16 -0.14 -12.16
N GLY A 402 6.98 -0.18 -11.10
CA GLY A 402 8.12 -1.08 -11.02
C GLY A 402 7.76 -2.46 -10.50
N MET A 403 7.16 -2.56 -9.32
CA MET A 403 6.92 -3.85 -8.68
C MET A 403 5.71 -4.57 -9.29
N ALA A 404 4.54 -3.93 -9.36
CA ALA A 404 3.32 -4.59 -9.81
C ALA A 404 3.30 -4.79 -11.33
N LEU A 405 3.67 -3.78 -12.12
CA LEU A 405 3.53 -3.78 -13.58
C LEU A 405 4.83 -4.11 -14.35
N TYR A 406 5.97 -4.14 -13.66
CA TYR A 406 7.28 -4.31 -14.33
C TYR A 406 7.50 -3.31 -15.48
N ALA A 407 6.85 -2.16 -15.41
CA ALA A 407 6.90 -1.14 -16.44
C ALA A 407 8.28 -0.46 -16.55
N ASP A 408 9.09 -0.48 -15.49
CA ASP A 408 10.45 0.04 -15.44
C ASP A 408 11.51 -0.94 -15.99
N GLY A 409 11.10 -2.10 -16.50
CA GLY A 409 11.99 -3.08 -17.09
C GLY A 409 12.92 -3.79 -16.10
N GLY A 410 12.64 -3.70 -14.80
CA GLY A 410 13.37 -4.41 -13.76
C GLY A 410 14.30 -3.54 -12.92
N VAL A 411 14.06 -2.24 -12.83
CA VAL A 411 14.76 -1.34 -11.93
C VAL A 411 14.35 -1.61 -10.48
N MET A 412 13.04 -1.69 -10.22
CA MET A 412 12.48 -1.95 -8.90
C MET A 412 12.46 -3.44 -8.55
N ALA A 413 11.93 -4.26 -9.45
CA ALA A 413 11.77 -5.70 -9.25
C ALA A 413 12.65 -6.50 -10.21
N SER A 414 13.33 -7.53 -9.72
CA SER A 414 14.26 -8.33 -10.53
C SER A 414 13.58 -9.23 -11.57
N LYS A 415 12.25 -9.39 -11.49
CA LYS A 415 11.40 -10.13 -12.45
C LYS A 415 9.96 -9.63 -12.30
N PRO A 416 9.10 -9.77 -13.33
CA PRO A 416 7.68 -9.52 -13.14
C PRO A 416 7.06 -10.53 -12.14
N TYR A 417 6.15 -10.04 -11.29
CA TYR A 417 5.38 -10.86 -10.35
C TYR A 417 4.17 -11.51 -11.02
N ALA A 418 4.39 -12.09 -12.19
CA ALA A 418 3.34 -12.79 -12.94
C ALA A 418 3.03 -14.17 -12.33
N ALA A 419 1.75 -14.44 -12.09
CA ALA A 419 1.24 -15.69 -11.54
C ALA A 419 -0.13 -16.06 -12.13
N THR A 420 -0.49 -17.35 -12.04
CA THR A 420 -1.85 -17.83 -12.36
C THR A 420 -2.81 -17.59 -11.20
N GLY A 421 -4.10 -17.79 -11.41
CA GLY A 421 -5.12 -17.78 -10.36
C GLY A 421 -4.86 -18.74 -9.20
N ARG A 422 -4.00 -19.76 -9.40
CA ARG A 422 -3.58 -20.68 -8.34
C ARG A 422 -2.84 -20.01 -7.17
N TYR A 423 -2.17 -18.87 -7.40
CA TYR A 423 -1.59 -18.11 -6.31
C TYR A 423 -2.68 -17.56 -5.39
N ILE A 424 -3.70 -16.93 -5.97
CA ILE A 424 -4.84 -16.37 -5.22
C ILE A 424 -5.61 -17.47 -4.49
N GLU A 425 -5.86 -18.61 -5.15
CA GLU A 425 -6.50 -19.78 -4.54
C GLU A 425 -5.75 -20.28 -3.30
N ARG A 426 -4.42 -20.33 -3.37
CA ARG A 426 -3.59 -20.78 -2.25
C ARG A 426 -3.59 -19.81 -1.08
N MET A 427 -3.57 -18.51 -1.35
CA MET A 427 -3.39 -17.47 -0.34
C MET A 427 -4.70 -16.86 0.16
N SER A 428 -5.85 -17.33 -0.35
CA SER A 428 -7.17 -16.81 0.02
C SER A 428 -8.27 -17.87 -0.06
N ASN A 429 -9.46 -17.49 0.40
CA ASN A 429 -10.69 -18.24 0.15
C ASN A 429 -11.50 -17.72 -1.04
N TYR A 430 -11.03 -16.72 -1.77
CA TYR A 430 -11.79 -16.03 -2.84
C TYR A 430 -12.26 -16.98 -3.94
N CYS A 431 -11.45 -17.99 -4.31
CA CYS A 431 -11.78 -18.93 -5.36
C CYS A 431 -12.88 -19.94 -4.97
N ARG A 432 -13.17 -20.12 -3.67
CA ARG A 432 -14.20 -21.08 -3.21
C ARG A 432 -15.60 -20.72 -3.69
N GLY A 433 -15.92 -19.41 -3.80
CA GLY A 433 -17.20 -18.90 -4.29
C GLY A 433 -17.12 -18.28 -5.68
N CYS A 434 -16.02 -18.42 -6.40
CA CYS A 434 -15.82 -17.87 -7.71
C CYS A 434 -16.35 -18.83 -8.79
N ARG A 435 -17.03 -18.29 -9.82
CA ARG A 435 -17.48 -19.09 -10.96
C ARG A 435 -16.35 -19.62 -11.84
N PHE A 436 -15.14 -19.05 -11.71
CA PHE A 436 -13.99 -19.40 -12.54
C PHE A 436 -13.04 -20.35 -11.82
N ASP A 437 -12.59 -21.39 -12.52
CA ASP A 437 -11.64 -22.39 -12.03
C ASP A 437 -10.20 -21.93 -12.27
N PRO A 438 -9.40 -21.68 -11.20
CA PRO A 438 -8.01 -21.23 -11.34
C PRO A 438 -7.07 -22.26 -11.97
N ALA A 439 -7.49 -23.53 -12.13
CA ALA A 439 -6.73 -24.56 -12.83
C ALA A 439 -6.83 -24.45 -14.36
N LYS A 440 -7.92 -23.87 -14.85
CA LYS A 440 -8.22 -23.85 -16.28
C LYS A 440 -7.71 -22.57 -16.95
N SER A 441 -7.15 -22.70 -18.15
CA SER A 441 -6.69 -21.59 -18.98
C SER A 441 -7.61 -21.32 -20.18
N THR A 442 -8.49 -22.26 -20.53
CA THR A 442 -9.46 -22.18 -21.63
C THR A 442 -10.80 -22.76 -21.20
N GLY A 443 -11.88 -22.45 -21.95
CA GLY A 443 -13.25 -22.80 -21.60
C GLY A 443 -13.99 -21.66 -20.90
N GLU A 444 -15.31 -21.75 -20.78
CA GLU A 444 -16.17 -20.69 -20.25
C GLU A 444 -15.87 -20.37 -18.76
N ASP A 445 -15.58 -21.40 -17.99
CA ASP A 445 -15.27 -21.33 -16.57
C ASP A 445 -13.76 -21.13 -16.27
N ALA A 446 -12.92 -20.94 -17.29
CA ALA A 446 -11.50 -20.73 -17.07
C ALA A 446 -11.22 -19.40 -16.36
N CYS A 447 -10.34 -19.44 -15.36
CA CYS A 447 -9.95 -18.24 -14.61
C CYS A 447 -9.21 -17.25 -15.53
N PRO A 448 -9.67 -15.98 -15.61
CA PRO A 448 -9.01 -14.95 -16.43
C PRO A 448 -7.55 -14.74 -16.08
N PHE A 449 -7.17 -14.80 -14.81
CA PHE A 449 -5.76 -14.72 -14.39
C PHE A 449 -4.93 -15.82 -15.03
N THR A 450 -5.44 -17.06 -15.07
CA THR A 450 -4.70 -18.19 -15.64
C THR A 450 -4.62 -18.09 -17.15
N THR A 451 -5.69 -17.70 -17.84
CA THR A 451 -5.68 -17.43 -19.28
C THR A 451 -4.65 -16.36 -19.63
N LEU A 452 -4.79 -15.18 -19.00
CA LEU A 452 -3.94 -14.01 -19.27
C LEU A 452 -2.49 -14.23 -18.86
N TYR A 453 -2.19 -15.06 -17.85
CA TYR A 453 -0.82 -15.43 -17.47
C TYR A 453 -0.08 -16.17 -18.61
N TRP A 454 -0.70 -17.17 -19.19
CA TRP A 454 -0.08 -17.92 -20.29
C TRP A 454 0.08 -17.06 -21.55
N ASP A 455 -0.91 -16.23 -21.85
CA ASP A 455 -0.84 -15.26 -22.92
C ASP A 455 0.25 -14.20 -22.67
N PHE A 456 0.38 -13.69 -21.44
CA PHE A 456 1.45 -12.76 -21.04
C PHE A 456 2.84 -13.36 -21.28
N LEU A 457 3.08 -14.61 -20.88
CA LEU A 457 4.35 -15.29 -21.12
C LEU A 457 4.62 -15.48 -22.62
N ALA A 458 3.58 -15.78 -23.40
CA ALA A 458 3.70 -15.96 -24.84
C ALA A 458 4.02 -14.64 -25.55
N ARG A 459 3.26 -13.57 -25.27
CA ARG A 459 3.47 -12.23 -25.85
C ARG A 459 4.84 -11.65 -25.53
N HIS A 460 5.30 -11.82 -24.30
CA HIS A 460 6.56 -11.23 -23.84
C HIS A 460 7.74 -12.22 -23.83
N ARG A 461 7.62 -13.37 -24.52
CA ARG A 461 8.64 -14.43 -24.53
C ARG A 461 10.04 -13.89 -24.88
N ALA A 462 10.15 -13.04 -25.90
CA ALA A 462 11.42 -12.47 -26.35
C ALA A 462 12.08 -11.58 -25.28
N THR A 463 11.31 -10.76 -24.59
CA THR A 463 11.79 -9.88 -23.52
C THR A 463 12.14 -10.71 -22.27
N LEU A 464 11.26 -11.63 -21.87
CA LEU A 464 11.40 -12.43 -20.65
C LEU A 464 12.54 -13.47 -20.76
N SER A 465 12.89 -13.92 -21.98
CA SER A 465 14.01 -14.86 -22.19
C SER A 465 15.38 -14.28 -21.79
N ARG A 466 15.48 -12.96 -21.75
CA ARG A 466 16.69 -12.25 -21.27
C ARG A 466 16.82 -12.25 -19.74
N ASN A 467 15.77 -12.64 -19.02
CA ASN A 467 15.75 -12.68 -17.57
C ASN A 467 15.86 -14.13 -17.06
N VAL A 468 17.01 -14.49 -16.52
CA VAL A 468 17.30 -15.84 -16.00
C VAL A 468 16.27 -16.31 -14.96
N ARG A 469 15.69 -15.40 -14.19
CA ARG A 469 14.66 -15.71 -13.18
C ARG A 469 13.31 -16.12 -13.79
N MET A 470 13.11 -15.93 -15.10
CA MET A 470 11.92 -16.35 -15.85
C MET A 470 12.10 -17.69 -16.58
N ALA A 471 13.26 -18.29 -16.51
CA ALA A 471 13.59 -19.52 -17.26
C ALA A 471 12.62 -20.69 -16.98
N LEU A 472 12.21 -20.90 -15.71
CA LEU A 472 11.27 -21.96 -15.34
C LEU A 472 9.87 -21.72 -15.93
N GLN A 473 9.38 -20.48 -15.88
CA GLN A 473 8.07 -20.10 -16.42
C GLN A 473 8.05 -20.29 -17.95
N LEU A 474 9.11 -19.87 -18.62
CA LEU A 474 9.22 -20.06 -20.08
C LEU A 474 9.39 -21.53 -20.48
N LYS A 475 10.09 -22.35 -19.66
CA LYS A 475 10.14 -23.80 -19.85
C LYS A 475 8.75 -24.44 -19.72
N ASN A 476 7.94 -23.96 -18.79
CA ASN A 476 6.56 -24.45 -18.64
C ASN A 476 5.68 -24.00 -19.82
N LEU A 477 5.83 -22.77 -20.31
CA LEU A 477 5.16 -22.30 -21.53
C LEU A 477 5.48 -23.19 -22.73
N ALA A 478 6.73 -23.60 -22.90
CA ALA A 478 7.17 -24.45 -24.01
C ALA A 478 6.59 -25.87 -24.01
N ARG A 479 5.86 -26.27 -22.95
CA ARG A 479 5.15 -27.56 -22.88
C ARG A 479 3.73 -27.50 -23.47
N LEU A 480 3.22 -26.28 -23.73
CA LEU A 480 1.93 -26.10 -24.37
C LEU A 480 2.09 -26.28 -25.88
N ASP A 481 1.18 -27.02 -26.49
CA ASP A 481 1.13 -27.18 -27.93
C ASP A 481 0.54 -25.94 -28.63
N ALA A 482 0.62 -25.92 -29.94
CA ALA A 482 0.17 -24.79 -30.76
C ALA A 482 -1.36 -24.55 -30.64
N ALA A 483 -2.15 -25.62 -30.49
CA ALA A 483 -3.61 -25.53 -30.36
C ALA A 483 -3.99 -24.89 -29.03
N ALA A 484 -3.36 -25.32 -27.93
CA ALA A 484 -3.57 -24.74 -26.60
C ALA A 484 -3.17 -23.26 -26.58
N LEU A 485 -2.01 -22.90 -27.15
CA LEU A 485 -1.56 -21.50 -27.24
C LEU A 485 -2.53 -20.64 -28.06
N SER A 486 -3.04 -21.16 -29.18
CA SER A 486 -4.03 -20.46 -30.00
C SER A 486 -5.35 -20.23 -29.25
N ALA A 487 -5.86 -21.24 -28.54
CA ALA A 487 -7.07 -21.12 -27.74
C ALA A 487 -6.93 -20.13 -26.59
N ILE A 488 -5.77 -20.13 -25.91
CA ILE A 488 -5.42 -19.16 -24.85
C ILE A 488 -5.39 -17.74 -25.42
N ALA A 489 -4.71 -17.53 -26.55
CA ALA A 489 -4.59 -16.22 -27.19
C ALA A 489 -5.96 -15.67 -27.62
N ALA A 490 -6.80 -16.52 -28.23
CA ALA A 490 -8.16 -16.13 -28.62
C ALA A 490 -9.01 -15.70 -27.41
N ARG A 491 -8.96 -16.48 -26.32
CA ARG A 491 -9.68 -16.12 -25.07
C ARG A 491 -9.12 -14.85 -24.43
N ALA A 492 -7.80 -14.70 -24.37
CA ALA A 492 -7.18 -13.50 -23.82
C ALA A 492 -7.52 -12.25 -24.65
N HIS A 493 -7.58 -12.38 -25.99
CA HIS A 493 -8.06 -11.31 -26.86
C HIS A 493 -9.52 -10.94 -26.55
N ALA A 494 -10.41 -11.92 -26.41
CA ALA A 494 -11.82 -11.70 -26.08
C ALA A 494 -12.00 -11.02 -24.72
N ILE A 495 -11.19 -11.37 -23.70
CA ILE A 495 -11.17 -10.69 -22.40
C ILE A 495 -10.80 -9.22 -22.56
N ARG A 496 -9.73 -8.90 -23.32
CA ARG A 496 -9.30 -7.50 -23.54
C ARG A 496 -10.32 -6.69 -24.33
N ALA A 497 -10.95 -7.30 -25.34
CA ALA A 497 -11.97 -6.65 -26.16
C ALA A 497 -13.27 -6.37 -25.37
N ASN A 498 -13.47 -7.03 -24.24
CA ASN A 498 -14.65 -6.87 -23.36
C ASN A 498 -14.26 -6.25 -22.01
N ASP A 499 -13.55 -5.14 -22.05
CA ASP A 499 -13.14 -4.35 -20.88
C ASP A 499 -12.52 -5.19 -19.73
N GLY A 500 -11.69 -6.18 -20.09
CA GLY A 500 -11.02 -7.04 -19.10
C GLY A 500 -11.94 -8.07 -18.43
N VAL A 501 -13.14 -8.28 -18.91
CA VAL A 501 -14.11 -9.26 -18.37
C VAL A 501 -14.29 -10.40 -19.37
N PRO A 502 -14.34 -11.68 -18.94
CA PRO A 502 -14.64 -12.78 -19.84
C PRO A 502 -16.02 -12.59 -20.51
N PRO A 503 -16.14 -12.79 -21.83
CA PRO A 503 -17.43 -12.74 -22.51
C PRO A 503 -18.44 -13.74 -21.92
N GLY A 504 -19.72 -13.36 -21.85
CA GLY A 504 -20.80 -14.21 -21.29
C GLY A 504 -20.81 -14.31 -19.75
N ALA A 505 -19.86 -13.66 -19.09
CA ALA A 505 -19.87 -13.53 -17.64
C ALA A 505 -20.74 -12.31 -17.25
N GLY A 506 -22.07 -12.44 -17.39
CA GLY A 506 -23.00 -11.39 -16.96
C GLY A 506 -22.67 -10.89 -15.56
N THR A 507 -22.68 -9.58 -15.35
CA THR A 507 -22.72 -8.99 -14.01
C THR A 507 -23.98 -9.50 -13.34
N THR A 508 -23.89 -10.50 -12.47
CA THR A 508 -24.97 -10.77 -11.52
C THR A 508 -24.95 -9.58 -10.56
N ALA A 509 -25.76 -8.58 -10.89
CA ALA A 509 -26.19 -7.59 -9.92
C ALA A 509 -26.95 -8.37 -8.83
N THR A 510 -26.27 -8.81 -7.80
CA THR A 510 -26.93 -9.08 -6.53
C THR A 510 -27.34 -7.71 -6.01
N SER A 511 -28.59 -7.35 -6.29
CA SER A 511 -29.27 -6.29 -5.57
C SER A 511 -29.29 -6.69 -4.08
N THR A 512 -28.28 -6.31 -3.34
CA THR A 512 -28.43 -6.16 -1.90
C THR A 512 -29.20 -4.88 -1.70
N GLY A 513 -30.53 -5.02 -1.69
CA GLY A 513 -31.42 -4.00 -1.17
C GLY A 513 -30.96 -3.69 0.25
N ALA A 514 -30.48 -2.48 0.41
CA ALA A 514 -30.32 -1.88 1.73
C ALA A 514 -31.71 -1.40 2.16
N ASP A 515 -32.48 -2.30 2.75
CA ASP A 515 -33.58 -1.89 3.63
C ASP A 515 -32.95 -1.50 4.96
N ALA A 516 -32.94 -0.21 5.19
CA ALA A 516 -32.79 0.36 6.52
C ALA A 516 -34.09 0.06 7.28
N ASP A 517 -34.06 -0.78 8.30
CA ASP A 517 -34.65 -0.40 9.60
C ASP A 517 -34.43 -1.47 10.67
N THR A 518 -34.43 -0.96 11.93
CA THR A 518 -34.52 -1.63 13.23
C THR A 518 -33.29 -2.34 13.76
N ALA A 519 -32.53 -1.54 14.50
CA ALA A 519 -31.70 -1.97 15.62
C ALA A 519 -32.56 -2.65 16.71
N ALA A 520 -32.27 -3.91 17.01
CA ALA A 520 -32.69 -4.53 18.25
C ALA A 520 -31.42 -5.02 18.99
N THR A 521 -31.17 -4.38 20.12
CA THR A 521 -30.18 -4.76 21.12
C THR A 521 -30.55 -6.11 21.75
N PRO A 522 -29.68 -7.11 21.83
CA PRO A 522 -29.91 -8.24 22.72
C PRO A 522 -29.39 -7.92 24.12
N GLY A 523 -30.30 -7.96 25.05
CA GLY A 523 -30.06 -7.81 26.47
C GLY A 523 -29.24 -8.97 27.06
N ILE A 524 -28.45 -8.60 28.06
CA ILE A 524 -27.69 -9.47 28.93
C ILE A 524 -28.69 -10.26 29.82
N ALA A 525 -28.55 -11.57 29.90
CA ALA A 525 -29.11 -12.38 30.99
C ALA A 525 -28.02 -13.30 31.58
N PRO A 526 -28.10 -13.62 32.88
CA PRO A 526 -26.93 -13.98 33.68
C PRO A 526 -26.62 -15.49 33.72
N ALA A 527 -25.39 -15.75 34.15
CA ALA A 527 -24.79 -17.07 34.39
C ALA A 527 -25.55 -17.91 35.42
N THR A 528 -25.65 -19.21 35.20
CA THR A 528 -25.83 -20.22 36.24
C THR A 528 -24.85 -21.35 36.09
N ASP A 529 -24.40 -21.84 37.26
CA ASP A 529 -23.29 -22.71 37.59
C ASP A 529 -23.25 -24.12 36.99
N ALA A 530 -22.04 -24.65 37.04
CA ALA A 530 -21.51 -25.99 36.77
C ALA A 530 -22.17 -27.12 37.62
N PRO A 531 -21.78 -28.44 37.57
CA PRO A 531 -20.46 -29.01 37.29
C PRO A 531 -20.41 -30.41 36.60
N GLY A 532 -19.22 -30.83 36.18
CA GLY A 532 -18.72 -32.17 36.45
C GLY A 532 -18.57 -33.17 35.29
N ALA A 533 -17.34 -33.61 35.14
CA ALA A 533 -16.84 -34.95 34.86
C ALA A 533 -15.97 -35.18 33.60
N SER A 534 -14.69 -35.32 33.87
CA SER A 534 -13.75 -36.09 33.01
C SER A 534 -14.08 -37.57 33.02
N PRO A 535 -13.67 -38.37 32.01
CA PRO A 535 -12.44 -39.15 32.18
C PRO A 535 -11.55 -39.31 30.91
N ARG A 536 -10.28 -39.51 31.18
CA ARG A 536 -9.20 -40.03 30.32
C ARG A 536 -9.25 -41.58 30.22
N PRO A 537 -8.28 -42.23 29.55
CA PRO A 537 -7.70 -42.21 28.21
C PRO A 537 -7.62 -43.64 27.58
N ARG A 538 -7.11 -43.73 26.31
CA ARG A 538 -6.31 -44.84 25.68
C ARG A 538 -6.52 -44.82 24.16
N GLY A 539 -5.48 -44.89 23.35
CA GLY A 539 -4.70 -45.95 22.87
C GLY A 539 -3.78 -45.54 21.71
N ARG A 540 -2.58 -46.05 21.74
CA ARG A 540 -1.53 -45.97 20.70
C ARG A 540 -1.94 -46.69 19.41
N ALA A 541 -1.55 -46.13 18.23
CA ALA A 541 -1.18 -46.90 17.04
C ALA A 541 -0.29 -46.11 16.08
N ARG A 542 0.89 -46.62 15.92
CA ARG A 542 1.84 -46.81 14.80
C ARG A 542 1.88 -45.81 13.63
N ALA A 543 3.11 -45.33 13.44
CA ALA A 543 3.65 -44.68 12.27
C ALA A 543 3.58 -45.54 11.00
N THR A 544 3.22 -44.93 9.88
CA THR A 544 3.62 -45.35 8.54
C THR A 544 4.21 -44.16 7.80
N SER A 545 5.43 -44.33 7.34
CA SER A 545 6.21 -43.43 6.51
C SER A 545 5.55 -43.24 5.14
N ALA A 546 5.31 -41.99 4.73
CA ALA A 546 5.00 -41.66 3.34
C ALA A 546 5.87 -40.49 2.92
N GLY A 547 6.54 -40.69 1.79
CA GLY A 547 7.60 -39.87 1.24
C GLY A 547 7.26 -38.39 1.01
N THR A 548 8.18 -37.57 1.39
CA THR A 548 8.23 -36.17 1.10
C THR A 548 8.42 -35.88 -0.39
N ARG A 549 7.41 -35.34 -1.05
CA ARG A 549 7.58 -34.65 -2.33
C ARG A 549 8.19 -33.25 -2.05
N PRO A 550 9.17 -32.79 -2.84
CA PRO A 550 9.77 -31.49 -2.64
C PRO A 550 8.75 -30.38 -2.97
N THR A 551 8.37 -29.62 -1.97
CA THR A 551 7.64 -28.35 -2.12
C THR A 551 8.52 -27.33 -2.80
N ASN A 552 8.00 -26.73 -3.86
CA ASN A 552 8.63 -25.69 -4.69
C ASN A 552 8.78 -24.39 -3.89
N ARG A 553 9.89 -24.26 -3.16
CA ARG A 553 10.16 -23.20 -2.15
C ARG A 553 10.72 -21.88 -2.70
N ARG A 554 10.74 -21.65 -4.03
CA ARG A 554 11.40 -20.48 -4.63
C ARG A 554 10.47 -19.68 -5.56
N LEU A 555 9.48 -18.99 -5.01
CA LEU A 555 8.69 -18.03 -5.79
C LEU A 555 9.03 -16.57 -5.48
N PHE A 556 9.77 -16.28 -4.40
CA PHE A 556 10.00 -14.92 -3.92
C PHE A 556 11.45 -14.56 -3.56
N GLU A 557 12.44 -15.36 -3.93
CA GLU A 557 13.85 -14.96 -3.83
C GLU A 557 14.37 -14.27 -5.09
#